data_78cc6a7d54e795ac304af37f15ab410d
#
_entry.id   78cc6a7d54e795ac304af37f15ab410d
#
_cell.length_a   1.000
_cell.length_b   1.000
_cell.length_c   1.000
_cell.angle_alpha   90.00
_cell.angle_beta   90.00
_cell.angle_gamma   90.00
#
_symmetry.space_group_name_H-M   'P 1'
#
loop_
_entity.id
_entity.type
_entity.pdbx_description
1 polymer ?
#
loop_
_entity_poly.entity_id
_entity_poly.type
_entity_poly.pdbx_seq_one_letter_code
_entity_poly.pdbx_strand_id
1 'polypeptide(L)'
;IEQLSPCLVVIDSIQAVYLSELNTTPGSITQVREGTMRLMRWAKLSGVPVFIVGHVTKDGAIAGPRALEHIVDVVLYLEGEPFSAYRLLRGVKNRFGSTNEIGVFEMKEEGLVEVENPSRAFLSQRGEETVGSVVVPVLEGSRPLLVEIQALTNSTSFGLPRRTANGV
;
A
#
# COMPACT_ATOMS: atom_id res chain seq x y z
N ILE A 1 16.77 -10.81 -19.65
CA ILE A 1 16.92 -9.42 -19.12
C ILE A 1 18.24 -8.82 -19.65
N GLU A 2 19.37 -9.52 -19.52
CA GLU A 2 20.70 -9.00 -19.89
C GLU A 2 20.83 -8.57 -21.36
N GLN A 3 20.18 -9.27 -22.29
CA GLN A 3 20.19 -8.93 -23.73
C GLN A 3 19.45 -7.61 -24.06
N LEU A 4 18.55 -7.15 -23.18
CA LEU A 4 17.74 -5.96 -23.40
C LEU A 4 18.38 -4.68 -22.85
N SER A 5 19.42 -4.81 -22.01
CA SER A 5 20.08 -3.69 -21.31
C SER A 5 19.08 -2.66 -20.73
N PRO A 6 18.12 -3.11 -19.91
CA PRO A 6 17.06 -2.22 -19.42
C PRO A 6 17.62 -1.21 -18.42
N CYS A 7 17.02 -0.01 -18.36
CA CYS A 7 17.29 0.98 -17.33
C CYS A 7 16.44 0.74 -16.05
N LEU A 8 15.40 -0.07 -16.14
CA LEU A 8 14.48 -0.45 -15.07
C LEU A 8 13.83 -1.79 -15.39
N VAL A 9 13.61 -2.62 -14.39
CA VAL A 9 12.85 -3.88 -14.51
C VAL A 9 11.65 -3.85 -13.57
N VAL A 10 10.49 -4.24 -14.06
CA VAL A 10 9.26 -4.43 -13.26
C VAL A 10 8.83 -5.88 -13.38
N ILE A 11 8.61 -6.54 -12.26
CA ILE A 11 8.09 -7.90 -12.17
C ILE A 11 6.69 -7.85 -11.57
N ASP A 12 5.67 -8.10 -12.38
CA ASP A 12 4.27 -8.20 -11.97
C ASP A 12 3.73 -9.59 -12.33
N SER A 13 3.60 -10.48 -11.38
CA SER A 13 3.94 -10.41 -9.97
C SER A 13 5.02 -11.44 -9.62
N ILE A 14 5.67 -11.29 -8.49
CA ILE A 14 6.69 -12.23 -8.01
C ILE A 14 6.13 -13.65 -7.82
N GLN A 15 4.84 -13.78 -7.57
CA GLN A 15 4.17 -15.07 -7.42
C GLN A 15 4.14 -15.88 -8.73
N ALA A 16 4.25 -15.23 -9.88
CA ALA A 16 4.31 -15.88 -11.19
C ALA A 16 5.74 -16.34 -11.56
N VAL A 17 6.75 -15.88 -10.84
CA VAL A 17 8.13 -16.30 -11.08
C VAL A 17 8.33 -17.74 -10.61
N TYR A 18 8.83 -18.59 -11.50
CA TYR A 18 9.08 -20.00 -11.25
C TYR A 18 10.54 -20.37 -11.52
N LEU A 19 11.13 -21.04 -10.53
CA LEU A 19 12.48 -21.60 -10.59
C LEU A 19 12.34 -23.12 -10.66
N SER A 20 12.63 -23.71 -11.83
CA SER A 20 12.43 -25.13 -12.11
C SER A 20 13.29 -26.07 -11.27
N GLU A 21 14.41 -25.59 -10.76
CA GLU A 21 15.30 -26.33 -9.88
C GLU A 21 14.81 -26.49 -8.45
N LEU A 22 13.75 -25.76 -8.07
CA LEU A 22 13.11 -25.89 -6.77
C LEU A 22 11.90 -26.83 -6.89
N ASN A 23 11.92 -27.94 -6.16
CA ASN A 23 10.82 -28.89 -6.11
C ASN A 23 9.64 -28.39 -5.27
N THR A 24 9.15 -27.17 -5.57
CA THR A 24 8.04 -26.52 -4.87
C THR A 24 7.09 -25.85 -5.87
N THR A 25 5.84 -25.70 -5.49
CA THR A 25 4.80 -25.13 -6.37
C THR A 25 5.07 -23.65 -6.67
N PRO A 26 4.69 -23.16 -7.86
CA PRO A 26 4.70 -21.73 -8.16
C PRO A 26 3.93 -20.93 -7.09
N GLY A 27 4.42 -19.74 -6.75
CA GLY A 27 3.82 -18.87 -5.73
C GLY A 27 4.03 -19.32 -4.28
N SER A 28 4.69 -20.46 -4.03
CA SER A 28 5.06 -20.87 -2.67
C SER A 28 6.09 -19.90 -2.05
N ILE A 29 6.14 -19.85 -0.71
CA ILE A 29 7.09 -18.99 0.03
C ILE A 29 8.53 -19.22 -0.45
N THR A 30 8.92 -20.47 -0.67
CA THR A 30 10.26 -20.83 -1.14
C THR A 30 10.53 -20.26 -2.52
N GLN A 31 9.61 -20.42 -3.49
CA GLN A 31 9.76 -19.87 -4.84
C GLN A 31 9.88 -18.35 -4.83
N VAL A 32 8.96 -17.68 -4.13
CA VAL A 32 8.90 -16.22 -4.04
C VAL A 32 10.19 -15.67 -3.39
N ARG A 33 10.65 -16.29 -2.31
CA ARG A 33 11.87 -15.88 -1.62
C ARG A 33 13.11 -16.05 -2.50
N GLU A 34 13.30 -17.23 -3.08
CA GLU A 34 14.46 -17.53 -3.92
C GLU A 34 14.45 -16.66 -5.20
N GLY A 35 13.30 -16.51 -5.84
CA GLY A 35 13.14 -15.61 -6.99
C GLY A 35 13.54 -14.18 -6.65
N THR A 36 13.05 -13.67 -5.52
CA THR A 36 13.39 -12.32 -5.04
C THR A 36 14.89 -12.19 -4.73
N MET A 37 15.51 -13.18 -4.09
CA MET A 37 16.94 -13.15 -3.80
C MET A 37 17.80 -13.13 -5.07
N ARG A 38 17.41 -13.86 -6.10
CA ARG A 38 18.09 -13.84 -7.42
C ARG A 38 17.97 -12.51 -8.11
N LEU A 39 16.74 -11.95 -8.14
CA LEU A 39 16.49 -10.63 -8.72
C LEU A 39 17.26 -9.53 -7.99
N MET A 40 17.29 -9.56 -6.66
CA MET A 40 18.05 -8.62 -5.85
C MET A 40 19.57 -8.72 -6.14
N ARG A 41 20.10 -9.95 -6.23
CA ARG A 41 21.52 -10.16 -6.55
C ARG A 41 21.85 -9.61 -7.94
N TRP A 42 21.00 -9.90 -8.93
CA TRP A 42 21.16 -9.38 -10.27
C TRP A 42 21.09 -7.85 -10.30
N ALA A 43 20.10 -7.24 -9.63
CA ALA A 43 19.97 -5.79 -9.54
C ALA A 43 21.24 -5.13 -8.98
N LYS A 44 21.81 -5.71 -7.91
CA LYS A 44 23.05 -5.19 -7.29
C LYS A 44 24.28 -5.35 -8.17
N LEU A 45 24.36 -6.39 -8.97
CA LEU A 45 25.48 -6.61 -9.88
C LEU A 45 25.39 -5.75 -11.14
N SER A 46 24.19 -5.59 -11.67
CA SER A 46 23.93 -4.82 -12.91
C SER A 46 23.81 -3.31 -12.68
N GLY A 47 23.51 -2.88 -11.43
CA GLY A 47 23.16 -1.50 -11.11
C GLY A 47 21.76 -1.08 -11.60
N VAL A 48 20.95 -2.01 -12.11
CA VAL A 48 19.62 -1.75 -12.63
C VAL A 48 18.58 -1.88 -11.51
N PRO A 49 17.75 -0.86 -11.26
CA PRO A 49 16.68 -0.96 -10.27
C PRO A 49 15.60 -1.97 -10.70
N VAL A 50 15.09 -2.72 -9.72
CA VAL A 50 14.03 -3.72 -9.93
C VAL A 50 12.86 -3.41 -9.02
N PHE A 51 11.67 -3.22 -9.61
CA PHE A 51 10.40 -3.19 -8.90
C PHE A 51 9.77 -4.57 -8.91
N ILE A 52 9.41 -5.05 -7.73
CA ILE A 52 8.75 -6.33 -7.53
C ILE A 52 7.35 -6.06 -7.00
N VAL A 53 6.34 -6.39 -7.79
CA VAL A 53 4.94 -6.33 -7.38
C VAL A 53 4.57 -7.64 -6.70
N GLY A 54 3.95 -7.55 -5.53
CA GLY A 54 3.48 -8.70 -4.77
C GLY A 54 2.08 -8.44 -4.21
N HIS A 55 1.23 -9.46 -4.21
CA HIS A 55 -0.12 -9.37 -3.67
C HIS A 55 -0.15 -9.80 -2.21
N VAL A 56 -0.82 -9.02 -1.37
CA VAL A 56 -1.15 -9.39 0.01
C VAL A 56 -2.40 -10.24 0.00
N THR A 57 -2.33 -11.48 0.46
CA THR A 57 -3.53 -12.32 0.65
C THR A 57 -4.08 -12.14 2.05
N LYS A 58 -5.42 -12.07 2.18
CA LYS A 58 -6.11 -11.91 3.47
C LYS A 58 -5.82 -13.04 4.46
N ASP A 59 -5.47 -14.23 3.98
CA ASP A 59 -5.34 -15.44 4.80
C ASP A 59 -3.90 -15.79 5.21
N GLY A 60 -2.90 -14.97 4.85
CA GLY A 60 -1.50 -15.20 5.27
C GLY A 60 -0.86 -16.52 4.77
N ALA A 61 -1.58 -17.35 4.02
CA ALA A 61 -1.15 -18.69 3.61
C ALA A 61 -0.26 -18.71 2.35
N ILE A 62 -0.34 -17.70 1.51
CA ILE A 62 0.55 -17.52 0.36
C ILE A 62 1.58 -16.46 0.73
N ALA A 63 2.83 -16.66 0.36
CA ALA A 63 3.97 -15.80 0.66
C ALA A 63 3.63 -14.32 0.46
N GLY A 64 3.13 -13.69 1.52
CA GLY A 64 2.83 -12.28 1.54
C GLY A 64 4.11 -11.44 1.56
N PRO A 65 4.00 -10.12 1.36
CA PRO A 65 5.14 -9.18 1.32
C PRO A 65 6.06 -9.28 2.53
N ARG A 66 5.56 -9.66 3.70
CA ARG A 66 6.36 -9.84 4.92
C ARG A 66 7.54 -10.79 4.76
N ALA A 67 7.42 -11.83 3.93
CA ALA A 67 8.53 -12.74 3.65
C ALA A 67 9.67 -12.07 2.87
N LEU A 68 9.39 -10.99 2.14
CA LEU A 68 10.32 -10.27 1.28
C LEU A 68 10.89 -9.00 1.93
N GLU A 69 10.23 -8.46 2.94
CA GLU A 69 10.61 -7.19 3.59
C GLU A 69 12.06 -7.16 4.08
N HIS A 70 12.58 -8.32 4.51
CA HIS A 70 13.96 -8.43 4.96
C HIS A 70 14.96 -8.50 3.81
N ILE A 71 14.54 -8.91 2.62
CA ILE A 71 15.39 -9.14 1.45
C ILE A 71 15.59 -7.86 0.66
N VAL A 72 14.51 -7.10 0.42
CA VAL A 72 14.51 -5.90 -0.42
C VAL A 72 14.99 -4.65 0.34
N ASP A 73 15.43 -3.64 -0.41
CA ASP A 73 15.94 -2.39 0.18
C ASP A 73 14.81 -1.41 0.53
N VAL A 74 13.72 -1.42 -0.25
CA VAL A 74 12.55 -0.55 -0.06
C VAL A 74 11.28 -1.40 -0.10
N VAL A 75 10.32 -1.09 0.77
CA VAL A 75 8.97 -1.69 0.78
C VAL A 75 7.96 -0.56 0.75
N LEU A 76 7.10 -0.60 -0.24
CA LEU A 76 5.98 0.32 -0.43
C LEU A 76 4.67 -0.46 -0.37
N TYR A 77 3.69 0.07 0.35
CA TYR A 77 2.33 -0.43 0.35
C TYR A 77 1.43 0.52 -0.42
N LEU A 78 0.68 -0.02 -1.37
CA LEU A 78 -0.41 0.67 -2.04
C LEU A 78 -1.73 0.18 -1.45
N GLU A 79 -2.35 1.03 -0.66
CA GLU A 79 -3.54 0.71 0.13
C GLU A 79 -4.75 1.48 -0.38
N GLY A 80 -5.96 0.93 -0.21
CA GLY A 80 -7.19 1.62 -0.53
C GLY A 80 -8.40 0.84 -0.06
N GLU A 81 -9.41 1.57 0.39
CA GLU A 81 -10.69 1.00 0.77
C GLU A 81 -11.50 0.55 -0.47
N PRO A 82 -12.30 -0.52 -0.38
CA PRO A 82 -13.06 -1.06 -1.51
C PRO A 82 -13.97 -0.08 -2.23
N PHE A 83 -14.51 0.91 -1.51
CA PHE A 83 -15.46 1.90 -2.04
C PHE A 83 -14.86 3.30 -2.17
N SER A 84 -13.56 3.46 -1.93
CA SER A 84 -12.87 4.74 -2.09
C SER A 84 -12.18 4.83 -3.44
N ALA A 85 -12.30 5.96 -4.11
CA ALA A 85 -11.51 6.26 -5.30
C ALA A 85 -10.03 6.52 -4.97
N TYR A 86 -9.71 6.79 -3.71
CA TYR A 86 -8.35 7.13 -3.30
C TYR A 86 -7.51 5.90 -2.99
N ARG A 87 -6.21 6.03 -3.26
CA ARG A 87 -5.17 5.06 -2.92
C ARG A 87 -4.05 5.77 -2.21
N LEU A 88 -3.54 5.16 -1.15
CA LEU A 88 -2.40 5.66 -0.37
C LEU A 88 -1.17 4.83 -0.69
N LEU A 89 -0.09 5.48 -1.09
CA LEU A 89 1.21 4.85 -1.25
C LEU A 89 2.06 5.19 -0.03
N ARG A 90 2.39 4.18 0.75
CA ARG A 90 3.08 4.32 2.04
C ARG A 90 4.42 3.60 2.03
N GLY A 91 5.48 4.28 2.47
CA GLY A 91 6.76 3.65 2.74
C GLY A 91 6.72 2.90 4.07
N VAL A 92 7.02 1.59 4.05
CA VAL A 92 7.11 0.75 5.26
C VAL A 92 8.56 0.49 5.64
N LYS A 93 9.43 0.38 4.64
CA LYS A 93 10.87 0.23 4.80
C LYS A 93 11.59 1.02 3.72
N ASN A 94 12.62 1.73 4.09
CA ASN A 94 13.50 2.42 3.16
C ASN A 94 14.91 2.49 3.75
N ARG A 95 15.87 1.79 3.14
CA ARG A 95 17.28 1.83 3.55
C ARG A 95 17.99 3.12 3.18
N PHE A 96 17.42 3.92 2.30
CA PHE A 96 18.05 5.10 1.71
C PHE A 96 17.46 6.41 2.22
N GLY A 97 16.38 6.37 3.02
CA GLY A 97 15.71 7.57 3.50
C GLY A 97 14.55 7.29 4.45
N SER A 98 13.76 8.33 4.68
CA SER A 98 12.57 8.29 5.55
C SER A 98 11.46 7.42 4.96
N THR A 99 10.63 6.86 5.83
CA THR A 99 9.36 6.21 5.50
C THR A 99 8.15 7.05 5.89
N ASN A 100 8.37 8.30 6.32
CA ASN A 100 7.30 9.17 6.82
C ASN A 100 6.48 9.86 5.72
N GLU A 101 6.88 9.69 4.45
CA GLU A 101 6.17 10.29 3.33
C GLU A 101 5.04 9.40 2.83
N ILE A 102 3.91 10.03 2.46
CA ILE A 102 2.74 9.37 1.89
C ILE A 102 2.36 10.03 0.58
N GLY A 103 2.19 9.21 -0.46
CA GLY A 103 1.56 9.60 -1.72
C GLY A 103 0.06 9.33 -1.69
N VAL A 104 -0.75 10.29 -2.11
CA VAL A 104 -2.20 10.11 -2.27
C VAL A 104 -2.53 10.16 -3.75
N PHE A 105 -3.24 9.14 -4.23
CA PHE A 105 -3.65 9.02 -5.63
C PHE A 105 -5.16 8.82 -5.70
N GLU A 106 -5.75 9.28 -6.78
CA GLU A 106 -7.15 9.03 -7.14
C GLU A 106 -7.20 8.07 -8.33
N MET A 107 -8.05 7.06 -8.24
CA MET A 107 -8.29 6.12 -9.34
C MET A 107 -9.28 6.75 -10.32
N LYS A 108 -8.84 7.04 -11.53
CA LYS A 108 -9.63 7.59 -12.63
C LYS A 108 -9.64 6.63 -13.82
N GLU A 109 -10.35 7.00 -14.88
CA GLU A 109 -10.40 6.21 -16.13
C GLU A 109 -9.02 6.07 -16.77
N GLU A 110 -8.18 7.11 -16.70
CA GLU A 110 -6.79 7.10 -17.16
C GLU A 110 -5.81 6.37 -16.24
N GLY A 111 -6.25 5.92 -15.07
CA GLY A 111 -5.45 5.22 -14.06
C GLY A 111 -5.27 6.02 -12.76
N LEU A 112 -4.14 5.82 -12.08
CA LEU A 112 -3.80 6.51 -10.85
C LEU A 112 -3.29 7.91 -11.14
N VAL A 113 -3.97 8.92 -10.61
CA VAL A 113 -3.62 10.34 -10.74
C VAL A 113 -3.23 10.88 -9.37
N GLU A 114 -2.12 11.61 -9.29
CA GLU A 114 -1.67 12.23 -8.05
C GLU A 114 -2.68 13.24 -7.52
N VAL A 115 -2.91 13.24 -6.21
CA VAL A 115 -3.72 14.21 -5.49
C VAL A 115 -2.79 15.21 -4.81
N GLU A 116 -2.61 16.38 -5.43
CA GLU A 116 -1.72 17.43 -4.91
C GLU A 116 -2.12 17.91 -3.52
N ASN A 117 -3.42 18.07 -3.28
CA ASN A 117 -3.98 18.51 -2.00
C ASN A 117 -5.02 17.52 -1.46
N PRO A 118 -4.60 16.47 -0.73
CA PRO A 118 -5.51 15.48 -0.17
C PRO A 118 -6.53 16.07 0.80
N SER A 119 -6.14 17.06 1.60
CA SER A 119 -7.08 17.72 2.53
C SER A 119 -8.27 18.35 1.80
N ARG A 120 -8.01 19.01 0.66
CA ARG A 120 -9.09 19.56 -0.18
C ARG A 120 -9.94 18.46 -0.80
N ALA A 121 -9.31 17.39 -1.27
CA ALA A 121 -10.02 16.26 -1.86
C ALA A 121 -10.96 15.58 -0.85
N PHE A 122 -10.48 15.32 0.36
CA PHE A 122 -11.28 14.71 1.42
C PHE A 122 -12.42 15.60 1.93
N LEU A 123 -12.19 16.92 1.96
CA LEU A 123 -13.22 17.87 2.39
C LEU A 123 -14.19 18.28 1.28
N SER A 124 -13.88 18.06 0.00
CA SER A 124 -14.75 18.42 -1.12
C SER A 124 -16.07 17.64 -1.16
N GLN A 125 -16.12 16.48 -0.49
CA GLN A 125 -17.32 15.66 -0.35
C GLN A 125 -18.23 16.11 0.82
N ARG A 126 -17.80 17.12 1.58
CA ARG A 126 -18.54 17.65 2.71
C ARG A 126 -19.79 18.37 2.21
N GLY A 127 -20.97 17.91 2.64
CA GLY A 127 -22.21 18.65 2.48
C GLY A 127 -22.26 19.91 3.34
N GLU A 128 -23.20 20.81 3.05
CA GLU A 128 -23.46 21.99 3.88
C GLU A 128 -23.75 21.56 5.32
N GLU A 129 -23.18 22.27 6.29
CA GLU A 129 -23.23 22.12 7.76
C GLU A 129 -23.96 20.86 8.30
N THR A 130 -23.23 19.77 8.42
CA THR A 130 -23.77 18.53 8.99
C THR A 130 -23.59 18.56 10.51
N VAL A 131 -24.70 18.54 11.25
CA VAL A 131 -24.66 18.44 12.72
C VAL A 131 -23.96 17.15 13.13
N GLY A 132 -23.03 17.26 14.07
CA GLY A 132 -22.24 16.11 14.53
C GLY A 132 -20.96 15.84 13.70
N SER A 133 -20.57 16.78 12.84
CA SER A 133 -19.38 16.73 12.01
C SER A 133 -18.36 17.78 12.46
N VAL A 134 -17.09 17.41 12.48
CA VAL A 134 -15.97 18.32 12.79
C VAL A 134 -14.77 17.98 11.90
N VAL A 135 -14.08 19.00 11.41
CA VAL A 135 -12.80 18.86 10.70
C VAL A 135 -11.67 18.91 11.70
N VAL A 136 -10.82 17.91 11.68
CA VAL A 136 -9.65 17.80 12.55
C VAL A 136 -8.37 17.57 11.74
N PRO A 137 -7.22 18.10 12.15
CA PRO A 137 -5.95 17.73 11.59
C PRO A 137 -5.50 16.38 12.15
N VAL A 138 -5.11 15.47 11.28
CA VAL A 138 -4.39 14.22 11.61
C VAL A 138 -3.02 14.26 10.97
N LEU A 139 -2.06 13.65 11.64
CA LEU A 139 -0.71 13.52 11.11
C LEU A 139 -0.52 12.10 10.56
N GLU A 140 -0.34 12.00 9.26
CA GLU A 140 0.00 10.76 8.58
C GLU A 140 1.46 10.83 8.12
N GLY A 141 2.33 10.07 8.80
CA GLY A 141 3.77 10.22 8.62
C GLY A 141 4.24 11.62 9.02
N SER A 142 4.81 12.38 8.08
CA SER A 142 5.20 13.79 8.25
C SER A 142 4.15 14.77 7.69
N ARG A 143 3.11 14.28 7.02
CA ARG A 143 2.13 15.10 6.31
C ARG A 143 0.87 15.35 7.16
N PRO A 144 0.52 16.61 7.45
CA PRO A 144 -0.76 16.93 8.07
C PRO A 144 -1.88 16.81 7.03
N LEU A 145 -2.94 16.10 7.38
CA LEU A 145 -4.15 15.95 6.59
C LEU A 145 -5.34 16.47 7.38
N LEU A 146 -6.26 17.14 6.70
CA LEU A 146 -7.55 17.49 7.28
C LEU A 146 -8.55 16.39 6.95
N VAL A 147 -9.15 15.82 7.99
CA VAL A 147 -10.19 14.79 7.86
C VAL A 147 -11.46 15.23 8.57
N GLU A 148 -12.60 14.80 8.05
CA GLU A 148 -13.88 15.01 8.69
C GLU A 148 -14.20 13.82 9.61
N ILE A 149 -14.47 14.11 10.87
CA ILE A 149 -14.98 13.12 11.83
C ILE A 149 -16.45 13.39 12.03
N GLN A 150 -17.27 12.37 11.83
CA GLN A 150 -18.71 12.41 12.04
C GLN A 150 -19.09 11.52 13.22
N ALA A 151 -19.92 12.04 14.12
CA ALA A 151 -20.45 11.32 15.25
C ALA A 151 -21.99 11.25 15.15
N LEU A 152 -22.49 10.02 15.03
CA LEU A 152 -23.93 9.76 15.08
C LEU A 152 -24.27 9.16 16.44
N THR A 153 -25.19 9.78 17.14
CA THR A 153 -25.71 9.28 18.42
C THR A 153 -27.19 8.96 18.32
N ASN A 154 -27.59 7.85 18.94
CA ASN A 154 -29.01 7.50 19.05
C ASN A 154 -29.29 6.97 20.46
N SER A 155 -30.52 7.16 20.93
CA SER A 155 -30.97 6.56 22.18
C SER A 155 -31.06 5.03 22.05
N THR A 156 -30.66 4.31 23.09
CA THR A 156 -30.76 2.86 23.11
C THR A 156 -31.53 2.38 24.34
N SER A 157 -32.37 1.38 24.16
CA SER A 157 -33.06 0.67 25.24
C SER A 157 -32.19 -0.43 25.87
N PHE A 158 -31.01 -0.73 25.29
CA PHE A 158 -30.05 -1.67 25.88
C PHE A 158 -29.27 -0.97 27.00
N GLY A 159 -29.14 -1.63 28.14
CA GLY A 159 -28.63 -1.06 29.38
C GLY A 159 -27.17 -0.56 29.38
N LEU A 160 -26.39 -0.79 28.31
CA LEU A 160 -25.01 -0.31 28.17
C LEU A 160 -24.83 0.41 26.84
N PRO A 161 -24.23 1.61 26.85
CA PRO A 161 -23.94 2.33 25.62
C PRO A 161 -22.89 1.58 24.78
N ARG A 162 -23.15 1.44 23.50
CA ARG A 162 -22.19 0.92 22.50
C ARG A 162 -21.51 2.06 21.77
N ARG A 163 -20.24 1.88 21.46
CA ARG A 163 -19.45 2.77 20.60
C ARG A 163 -18.84 1.94 19.47
N THR A 164 -18.98 2.42 18.25
CA THR A 164 -18.40 1.80 17.06
C THR A 164 -17.68 2.89 16.30
N ALA A 165 -16.43 2.67 15.95
CA ALA A 165 -15.66 3.52 15.04
C ALA A 165 -15.55 2.80 13.69
N ASN A 166 -15.74 3.55 12.60
CA ASN A 166 -15.57 3.07 11.23
C ASN A 166 -14.62 4.01 10.50
N GLY A 167 -13.76 3.47 9.64
CA GLY A 167 -12.89 4.26 8.77
C GLY A 167 -11.63 4.83 9.45
N VAL A 168 -11.27 4.34 10.65
CA VAL A 168 -10.06 4.76 11.38
C VAL A 168 -9.24 3.53 11.74
#